data_2132c635270b2ddab60e4ecac10baae4
#
_entry.id   2132c635270b2ddab60e4ecac10baae4
#
_cell.length_a   1.000
_cell.length_b   1.000
_cell.length_c   1.000
_cell.angle_alpha   90.00
_cell.angle_beta   90.00
_cell.angle_gamma   90.00
#
_symmetry.space_group_name_H-M   'P 1'
#
loop_
_entity.id
_entity.type
_entity.pdbx_description
1 polymer ?
#
loop_
_entity_poly.entity_id
_entity_poly.type
_entity_poly.pdbx_seq_one_letter_code
_entity_poly.pdbx_strand_id
1 'polypeptide(L)'
;MFRLPHRMSRGSVAALAVAAVALSVTTNVVAARAEPAEPAGPQQRLDRLVTKTGLPGVIAAVGDADGRVRTYTSGTGDLATGEAVPADSRVRIASNTKMYTATVVLQLVEEGKVDLDATVERYLPGVVRGPGGDGRRITVRQLLQQTSGLPDYDSLVVEAGGSLGAVAHTYYEPHDLLDAALAEERHFAPGTKWEYSNTNYVVLGLLVQRVTDRPVGEEITRRIIRPLDLRDTYWPRVGEQRIRGSHPHGYLADAPGAPWEDITRMDPSLGWAAGQLVSTPADLGSFMTALVGGELLAPAQLAEMQETVRAPHFDAEPGWRYGLGLARAELDCGVVGWGHGGDIQGFETRNLVTEDGGWAVVAVTALPTSMDMVADVSDAVEDLVCAADR
;
A
#
# COMPACT_ATOMS: atom_id res chain seq x y z
N MET A 1 -6.96 72.72 28.43
CA MET A 1 -6.83 73.76 29.48
C MET A 1 -5.42 73.67 30.07
N PHE A 2 -4.66 74.79 29.91
CA PHE A 2 -3.45 75.25 30.63
C PHE A 2 -2.22 74.34 30.59
N ARG A 3 -1.23 74.68 29.75
CA ARG A 3 -0.19 75.73 29.81
C ARG A 3 1.08 75.30 30.55
N LEU A 4 2.17 75.22 29.77
CA LEU A 4 3.58 75.50 30.07
C LEU A 4 3.78 76.72 30.92
N PRO A 5 4.98 77.09 31.43
CA PRO A 5 6.31 77.04 30.83
C PRO A 5 7.56 77.00 31.80
N HIS A 6 8.72 77.10 31.14
CA HIS A 6 9.95 77.86 31.46
C HIS A 6 11.09 77.09 32.16
N ARG A 7 12.25 77.20 31.82
CA ARG A 7 13.28 77.96 31.09
C ARG A 7 14.63 77.81 31.82
N MET A 8 15.64 77.50 30.98
CA MET A 8 17.05 77.88 31.02
C MET A 8 17.86 77.92 32.34
N SER A 9 19.08 77.26 32.26
CA SER A 9 20.32 78.07 32.32
C SER A 9 21.54 77.28 31.81
N ARG A 10 22.40 78.05 31.19
CA ARG A 10 23.67 77.66 30.58
C ARG A 10 24.77 77.48 31.65
N GLY A 11 25.67 76.51 31.44
CA GLY A 11 26.91 76.46 32.19
C GLY A 11 27.94 75.68 31.33
N SER A 12 28.85 76.46 30.73
CA SER A 12 30.01 75.92 29.96
C SER A 12 31.14 75.58 30.94
N VAL A 13 31.74 74.36 30.79
CA VAL A 13 33.11 74.15 31.28
C VAL A 13 33.80 73.11 30.40
N ALA A 14 34.85 73.50 29.73
CA ALA A 14 36.12 72.93 29.35
C ALA A 14 36.24 71.46 29.00
N ALA A 15 36.79 71.27 27.78
CA ALA A 15 37.29 70.05 27.21
C ALA A 15 38.51 69.47 27.96
N LEU A 16 38.55 68.18 28.12
CA LEU A 16 39.78 67.40 28.29
C LEU A 16 39.67 66.21 27.33
N ALA A 17 40.54 66.24 26.29
CA ALA A 17 40.69 65.17 25.36
C ALA A 17 41.52 64.05 26.00
N VAL A 18 40.91 62.88 26.17
CA VAL A 18 41.61 61.63 26.45
C VAL A 18 41.49 60.79 25.19
N ALA A 19 42.60 60.59 24.51
CA ALA A 19 42.72 59.67 23.37
C ALA A 19 42.70 58.26 23.88
N ALA A 20 41.57 57.58 23.69
CA ALA A 20 41.46 56.10 23.87
C ALA A 20 41.77 55.45 22.52
N VAL A 21 42.91 54.75 22.42
CA VAL A 21 43.23 53.87 21.32
C VAL A 21 42.33 52.61 21.46
N ALA A 22 41.28 52.55 20.67
CA ALA A 22 40.45 51.36 20.57
C ALA A 22 41.18 50.31 19.65
N LEU A 23 41.75 49.29 20.26
CA LEU A 23 42.21 48.10 19.57
C LEU A 23 40.95 47.32 19.14
N SER A 24 40.53 47.44 17.87
CA SER A 24 39.48 46.60 17.30
C SER A 24 40.02 45.22 16.99
N VAL A 25 39.79 44.27 17.89
CA VAL A 25 39.95 42.85 17.64
C VAL A 25 38.79 42.42 16.74
N THR A 26 38.99 42.32 15.44
CA THR A 26 38.04 41.69 14.52
C THR A 26 38.13 40.16 14.74
N THR A 27 37.26 39.64 15.57
CA THR A 27 37.01 38.17 15.61
C THR A 27 36.32 37.81 14.30
N ASN A 28 37.06 37.21 13.38
CA ASN A 28 36.48 36.49 12.25
C ASN A 28 35.71 35.27 12.82
N VAL A 29 34.43 35.42 13.07
CA VAL A 29 33.52 34.28 13.26
C VAL A 29 33.40 33.65 11.86
N VAL A 30 34.24 32.66 11.57
CA VAL A 30 34.00 31.72 10.48
C VAL A 30 32.70 30.95 10.89
N ALA A 31 31.59 31.38 10.32
CA ALA A 31 30.38 30.60 10.40
C ALA A 31 30.69 29.20 9.81
N ALA A 32 30.84 28.21 10.67
CA ALA A 32 30.90 26.83 10.24
C ALA A 32 29.62 26.57 9.42
N ARG A 33 29.81 26.44 8.11
CA ARG A 33 28.73 26.01 7.21
C ARG A 33 28.40 24.61 7.67
N ALA A 34 27.18 24.42 8.25
CA ALA A 34 26.69 23.11 8.56
C ALA A 34 26.74 22.28 7.27
N GLU A 35 27.55 21.25 7.24
CA GLU A 35 27.49 20.28 6.15
C GLU A 35 26.04 19.81 6.03
N PRO A 36 25.49 19.68 4.82
CA PRO A 36 24.17 19.08 4.65
C PRO A 36 24.18 17.74 5.37
N ALA A 37 23.23 17.55 6.28
CA ALA A 37 23.09 16.27 6.98
C ALA A 37 23.02 15.16 5.92
N GLU A 38 23.82 14.12 6.08
CA GLU A 38 23.72 12.96 5.19
C GLU A 38 22.27 12.46 5.16
N PRO A 39 21.74 12.09 3.98
CA PRO A 39 20.39 11.60 3.88
C PRO A 39 20.23 10.39 4.82
N ALA A 40 19.15 10.36 5.56
CA ALA A 40 18.88 9.30 6.53
C ALA A 40 18.88 7.93 5.84
N GLY A 41 19.63 6.99 6.40
CA GLY A 41 19.61 5.60 5.91
C GLY A 41 18.27 4.91 6.16
N PRO A 42 18.02 3.74 5.51
CA PRO A 42 16.75 3.02 5.60
C PRO A 42 16.29 2.76 7.04
N GLN A 43 17.18 2.32 7.93
CA GLN A 43 16.84 2.07 9.34
C GLN A 43 16.33 3.35 10.03
N GLN A 44 17.01 4.48 9.86
CA GLN A 44 16.62 5.74 10.49
C GLN A 44 15.26 6.26 9.95
N ARG A 45 14.90 5.93 8.70
CA ARG A 45 13.58 6.27 8.13
C ARG A 45 12.49 5.49 8.83
N LEU A 46 12.66 4.19 9.03
CA LEU A 46 11.70 3.35 9.74
C LEU A 46 11.56 3.74 11.22
N ASP A 47 12.67 4.05 11.89
CA ASP A 47 12.64 4.51 13.29
C ASP A 47 11.86 5.83 13.43
N ARG A 48 12.00 6.73 12.44
CA ARG A 48 11.20 7.97 12.39
C ARG A 48 9.73 7.70 12.11
N LEU A 49 9.41 6.79 11.17
CA LEU A 49 8.04 6.42 10.85
C LEU A 49 7.30 5.95 12.11
N VAL A 50 7.86 4.98 12.84
CA VAL A 50 7.30 4.48 14.10
C VAL A 50 7.16 5.59 15.15
N THR A 51 8.20 6.41 15.31
CA THR A 51 8.17 7.52 16.31
C THR A 51 7.15 8.59 15.97
N LYS A 52 7.00 8.94 14.68
CA LYS A 52 6.07 9.98 14.21
C LYS A 52 4.63 9.52 14.29
N THR A 53 4.35 8.30 13.87
CA THR A 53 2.99 7.79 13.71
C THR A 53 2.45 7.10 14.96
N GLY A 54 3.33 6.58 15.82
CA GLY A 54 2.92 5.72 16.94
C GLY A 54 2.44 4.33 16.52
N LEU A 55 2.69 3.92 15.27
CA LEU A 55 2.43 2.56 14.80
C LEU A 55 3.26 1.55 15.62
N PRO A 56 2.70 0.38 15.99
CA PRO A 56 3.40 -0.59 16.84
C PRO A 56 4.73 -1.05 16.27
N GLY A 57 4.75 -1.42 15.00
CA GLY A 57 5.95 -1.92 14.35
C GLY A 57 5.91 -1.76 12.83
N VAL A 58 7.09 -1.86 12.24
CA VAL A 58 7.28 -1.81 10.78
C VAL A 58 8.35 -2.81 10.38
N ILE A 59 8.15 -3.42 9.23
CA ILE A 59 9.14 -4.22 8.51
C ILE A 59 9.23 -3.72 7.07
N ALA A 60 10.44 -3.54 6.57
CA ALA A 60 10.69 -3.17 5.19
C ALA A 60 11.72 -4.09 4.55
N ALA A 61 11.55 -4.37 3.27
CA ALA A 61 12.57 -4.95 2.43
C ALA A 61 12.86 -4.02 1.25
N VAL A 62 14.13 -3.89 0.92
CA VAL A 62 14.61 -3.08 -0.20
C VAL A 62 15.51 -3.95 -1.05
N GLY A 63 15.28 -3.93 -2.35
CA GLY A 63 16.11 -4.62 -3.33
C GLY A 63 16.68 -3.67 -4.37
N ASP A 64 17.85 -4.03 -4.88
CA ASP A 64 18.50 -3.32 -5.98
C ASP A 64 18.48 -4.14 -7.28
N ALA A 65 18.85 -3.52 -8.38
CA ALA A 65 18.94 -4.14 -9.71
C ALA A 65 19.93 -5.33 -9.77
N ASP A 66 20.88 -5.41 -8.84
CA ASP A 66 21.83 -6.54 -8.72
C ASP A 66 21.21 -7.75 -7.99
N GLY A 67 19.95 -7.66 -7.54
CA GLY A 67 19.24 -8.71 -6.81
C GLY A 67 19.61 -8.82 -5.33
N ARG A 68 20.31 -7.82 -4.76
CA ARG A 68 20.59 -7.80 -3.32
C ARG A 68 19.36 -7.33 -2.57
N VAL A 69 18.95 -8.08 -1.57
CA VAL A 69 17.81 -7.75 -0.71
C VAL A 69 18.29 -7.46 0.71
N ARG A 70 17.79 -6.39 1.31
CA ARG A 70 18.05 -6.03 2.71
C ARG A 70 16.73 -5.80 3.43
N THR A 71 16.61 -6.38 4.62
CA THR A 71 15.43 -6.23 5.48
C THR A 71 15.78 -5.35 6.67
N TYR A 72 14.84 -4.47 7.04
CA TYR A 72 14.92 -3.55 8.16
C TYR A 72 13.65 -3.66 8.99
N THR A 73 13.75 -3.52 10.31
CA THR A 73 12.60 -3.53 11.22
C THR A 73 12.74 -2.42 12.25
N SER A 74 11.61 -1.88 12.71
CA SER A 74 11.57 -0.93 13.82
C SER A 74 10.30 -1.12 14.64
N GLY A 75 10.32 -0.68 15.87
CA GLY A 75 9.19 -0.79 16.79
C GLY A 75 9.06 -2.17 17.44
N THR A 76 7.84 -2.48 17.87
CA THR A 76 7.49 -3.65 18.68
C THR A 76 6.62 -4.61 17.87
N GLY A 77 7.01 -5.86 17.83
CA GLY A 77 6.30 -6.94 17.15
C GLY A 77 5.16 -7.54 17.98
N ASP A 78 5.29 -7.52 19.30
CA ASP A 78 4.25 -7.93 20.25
C ASP A 78 4.19 -6.90 21.41
N LEU A 79 3.12 -6.11 21.44
CA LEU A 79 2.91 -5.09 22.47
C LEU A 79 2.71 -5.66 23.87
N ALA A 80 2.28 -6.92 24.01
CA ALA A 80 2.07 -7.55 25.30
C ALA A 80 3.39 -7.99 25.95
N THR A 81 4.36 -8.43 25.16
CA THR A 81 5.66 -8.91 25.63
C THR A 81 6.79 -7.89 25.47
N GLY A 82 6.62 -6.93 24.53
CA GLY A 82 7.66 -5.98 24.14
C GLY A 82 8.70 -6.58 23.18
N GLU A 83 8.46 -7.75 22.62
CA GLU A 83 9.34 -8.36 21.62
C GLU A 83 9.42 -7.51 20.35
N ALA A 84 10.62 -7.42 19.77
CA ALA A 84 10.85 -6.69 18.53
C ALA A 84 10.17 -7.36 17.32
N VAL A 85 9.97 -6.61 16.24
CA VAL A 85 9.49 -7.16 14.96
C VAL A 85 10.54 -8.14 14.41
N PRO A 86 10.20 -9.42 14.14
CA PRO A 86 11.14 -10.37 13.55
C PRO A 86 11.48 -9.98 12.09
N ALA A 87 12.76 -10.12 11.70
CA ALA A 87 13.22 -9.70 10.36
C ALA A 87 12.68 -10.57 9.22
N ASP A 88 12.32 -11.82 9.49
CA ASP A 88 11.77 -12.80 8.54
C ASP A 88 10.23 -12.87 8.61
N SER A 89 9.60 -11.77 8.98
CA SER A 89 8.16 -11.71 9.27
C SER A 89 7.28 -11.93 8.05
N ARG A 90 6.33 -12.84 8.21
CA ARG A 90 5.16 -12.94 7.34
C ARG A 90 4.09 -11.98 7.81
N VAL A 91 3.45 -11.31 6.85
CA VAL A 91 2.34 -10.38 7.08
C VAL A 91 1.20 -10.68 6.11
N ARG A 92 -0.01 -10.25 6.44
CA ARG A 92 -1.12 -10.25 5.48
C ARG A 92 -0.89 -9.11 4.50
N ILE A 93 -0.73 -9.44 3.20
CA ILE A 93 -0.42 -8.43 2.17
C ILE A 93 -1.67 -7.82 1.54
N ALA A 94 -2.84 -8.20 2.02
CA ALA A 94 -4.12 -7.60 1.64
C ALA A 94 -4.25 -7.43 0.11
N SER A 95 -4.64 -6.23 -0.34
CA SER A 95 -4.92 -5.94 -1.77
C SER A 95 -3.74 -6.14 -2.72
N ASN A 96 -2.51 -6.36 -2.23
CA ASN A 96 -1.43 -6.84 -3.10
C ASN A 96 -1.78 -8.19 -3.76
N THR A 97 -2.69 -8.96 -3.17
CA THR A 97 -3.27 -10.18 -3.78
C THR A 97 -3.84 -9.93 -5.18
N LYS A 98 -4.32 -8.71 -5.44
CA LYS A 98 -4.88 -8.34 -6.75
C LYS A 98 -3.87 -8.45 -7.89
N MET A 99 -2.62 -8.09 -7.64
CA MET A 99 -1.55 -8.27 -8.65
C MET A 99 -1.38 -9.74 -9.01
N TYR A 100 -1.43 -10.65 -8.03
CA TYR A 100 -1.36 -12.10 -8.27
C TYR A 100 -2.58 -12.61 -9.05
N THR A 101 -3.78 -12.20 -8.65
CA THR A 101 -5.02 -12.59 -9.34
C THR A 101 -5.04 -12.06 -10.78
N ALA A 102 -4.65 -10.80 -11.01
CA ALA A 102 -4.55 -10.20 -12.34
C ALA A 102 -3.52 -10.92 -13.22
N THR A 103 -2.35 -11.28 -12.66
CA THR A 103 -1.33 -12.04 -13.36
C THR A 103 -1.87 -13.39 -13.83
N VAL A 104 -2.61 -14.12 -12.99
CA VAL A 104 -3.25 -15.39 -13.39
C VAL A 104 -4.25 -15.16 -14.52
N VAL A 105 -5.10 -14.12 -14.43
CA VAL A 105 -6.06 -13.81 -15.50
C VAL A 105 -5.35 -13.50 -16.82
N LEU A 106 -4.27 -12.71 -16.79
CA LEU A 106 -3.51 -12.35 -18.00
C LEU A 106 -2.76 -13.55 -18.59
N GLN A 107 -2.28 -14.48 -17.77
CA GLN A 107 -1.76 -15.77 -18.28
C GLN A 107 -2.85 -16.60 -18.96
N LEU A 108 -4.09 -16.57 -18.45
CA LEU A 108 -5.22 -17.23 -19.11
C LEU A 108 -5.62 -16.52 -20.41
N VAL A 109 -5.37 -15.22 -20.54
CA VAL A 109 -5.51 -14.47 -21.80
C VAL A 109 -4.45 -14.92 -22.80
N GLU A 110 -3.20 -15.05 -22.39
CA GLU A 110 -2.11 -15.60 -23.24
C GLU A 110 -2.42 -17.02 -23.73
N GLU A 111 -3.01 -17.86 -22.87
CA GLU A 111 -3.45 -19.21 -23.21
C GLU A 111 -4.69 -19.24 -24.14
N GLY A 112 -5.27 -18.08 -24.48
CA GLY A 112 -6.49 -17.98 -25.30
C GLY A 112 -7.76 -18.47 -24.58
N LYS A 113 -7.72 -18.69 -23.29
CA LYS A 113 -8.85 -19.14 -22.46
C LYS A 113 -9.75 -18.00 -22.01
N VAL A 114 -9.19 -16.81 -21.88
CA VAL A 114 -9.88 -15.57 -21.49
C VAL A 114 -9.61 -14.52 -22.56
N ASP A 115 -10.62 -13.70 -22.84
CA ASP A 115 -10.55 -12.55 -23.70
C ASP A 115 -10.89 -11.32 -22.85
N LEU A 116 -10.00 -10.33 -22.78
CA LEU A 116 -10.14 -9.14 -21.94
C LEU A 116 -11.41 -8.33 -22.28
N ASP A 117 -11.79 -8.31 -23.55
CA ASP A 117 -12.91 -7.50 -24.05
C ASP A 117 -14.23 -8.30 -24.11
N ALA A 118 -14.16 -9.61 -23.80
CA ALA A 118 -15.37 -10.40 -23.61
C ALA A 118 -16.11 -10.01 -22.34
N THR A 119 -17.43 -10.15 -22.37
CA THR A 119 -18.27 -9.89 -21.19
C THR A 119 -18.10 -11.00 -20.15
N VAL A 120 -18.28 -10.63 -18.87
CA VAL A 120 -18.28 -11.55 -17.73
C VAL A 120 -19.26 -12.69 -17.92
N GLU A 121 -20.42 -12.39 -18.52
CA GLU A 121 -21.47 -13.37 -18.83
C GLU A 121 -20.99 -14.55 -19.64
N ARG A 122 -20.00 -14.38 -20.52
CA ARG A 122 -19.42 -15.46 -21.32
C ARG A 122 -18.81 -16.55 -20.46
N TYR A 123 -18.20 -16.17 -19.33
CA TYR A 123 -17.48 -17.09 -18.43
C TYR A 123 -18.31 -17.48 -17.22
N LEU A 124 -19.13 -16.56 -16.72
CA LEU A 124 -19.93 -16.69 -15.51
C LEU A 124 -21.42 -16.40 -15.82
N PRO A 125 -22.08 -17.26 -16.64
CA PRO A 125 -23.46 -17.01 -17.06
C PRO A 125 -24.40 -16.95 -15.85
N GLY A 126 -25.12 -15.81 -15.73
CA GLY A 126 -26.11 -15.58 -14.67
C GLY A 126 -25.53 -15.24 -13.29
N VAL A 127 -24.21 -15.26 -13.08
CA VAL A 127 -23.59 -15.01 -11.76
C VAL A 127 -23.66 -13.53 -11.37
N VAL A 128 -23.33 -12.61 -12.31
CA VAL A 128 -23.41 -11.17 -12.04
C VAL A 128 -24.74 -10.65 -12.52
N ARG A 129 -25.73 -10.60 -11.61
CA ARG A 129 -27.12 -10.17 -11.88
C ARG A 129 -27.71 -9.48 -10.65
N GLY A 130 -28.15 -8.26 -10.80
CA GLY A 130 -28.82 -7.50 -9.75
C GLY A 130 -28.77 -5.99 -10.03
N PRO A 131 -29.30 -5.18 -9.11
CA PRO A 131 -29.18 -3.72 -9.16
C PRO A 131 -27.71 -3.27 -9.28
N GLY A 132 -26.79 -3.95 -8.57
CA GLY A 132 -25.36 -3.65 -8.51
C GLY A 132 -24.61 -3.91 -9.82
N GLY A 133 -25.13 -4.78 -10.70
CA GLY A 133 -24.44 -5.04 -11.96
C GLY A 133 -25.11 -6.06 -12.89
N ASP A 134 -24.65 -6.06 -14.14
CA ASP A 134 -25.05 -7.00 -15.17
C ASP A 134 -23.83 -7.51 -15.94
N GLY A 135 -23.47 -8.77 -15.75
CA GLY A 135 -22.32 -9.43 -16.39
C GLY A 135 -22.36 -9.40 -17.93
N ARG A 136 -23.50 -9.14 -18.55
CA ARG A 136 -23.63 -8.96 -20.01
C ARG A 136 -23.07 -7.62 -20.50
N ARG A 137 -22.80 -6.67 -19.59
CA ARG A 137 -22.38 -5.30 -19.88
C ARG A 137 -20.99 -4.95 -19.33
N ILE A 138 -20.44 -5.82 -18.49
CA ILE A 138 -19.12 -5.65 -17.86
C ILE A 138 -18.14 -6.59 -18.55
N THR A 139 -17.00 -6.07 -18.99
CA THR A 139 -15.91 -6.86 -19.57
C THR A 139 -14.90 -7.29 -18.52
N VAL A 140 -14.07 -8.31 -18.81
CA VAL A 140 -12.97 -8.75 -17.96
C VAL A 140 -11.97 -7.61 -17.72
N ARG A 141 -11.64 -6.84 -18.78
CA ARG A 141 -10.80 -5.64 -18.71
C ARG A 141 -11.33 -4.64 -17.69
N GLN A 142 -12.62 -4.36 -17.69
CA GLN A 142 -13.24 -3.40 -16.77
C GLN A 142 -13.18 -3.86 -15.31
N LEU A 143 -13.24 -5.16 -15.05
CA LEU A 143 -13.01 -5.70 -13.71
C LEU A 143 -11.56 -5.47 -13.27
N LEU A 144 -10.59 -5.89 -14.08
CA LEU A 144 -9.15 -5.74 -13.78
C LEU A 144 -8.76 -4.27 -13.57
N GLN A 145 -9.35 -3.36 -14.35
CA GLN A 145 -9.02 -1.93 -14.36
C GLN A 145 -9.83 -1.08 -13.36
N GLN A 146 -10.74 -1.70 -12.59
CA GLN A 146 -11.59 -0.98 -11.62
C GLN A 146 -12.57 0.03 -12.29
N THR A 147 -13.08 -0.31 -13.48
CA THR A 147 -14.01 0.55 -14.24
C THR A 147 -15.38 -0.10 -14.48
N SER A 148 -15.72 -1.14 -13.71
CA SER A 148 -16.98 -1.89 -13.87
C SER A 148 -18.22 -1.16 -13.35
N GLY A 149 -18.07 -0.32 -12.31
CA GLY A 149 -19.16 0.31 -11.57
C GLY A 149 -19.85 -0.58 -10.54
N LEU A 150 -19.31 -1.79 -10.27
CA LEU A 150 -19.79 -2.67 -9.20
C LEU A 150 -19.56 -2.02 -7.82
N PRO A 151 -20.57 -2.00 -6.93
CA PRO A 151 -20.39 -1.59 -5.54
C PRO A 151 -19.32 -2.43 -4.83
N ASP A 152 -18.63 -1.85 -3.85
CA ASP A 152 -17.67 -2.58 -3.04
C ASP A 152 -18.38 -3.31 -1.88
N TYR A 153 -18.27 -4.64 -1.85
CA TYR A 153 -18.86 -5.44 -0.78
C TYR A 153 -18.24 -5.18 0.58
N ASP A 154 -16.96 -4.76 0.63
CA ASP A 154 -16.19 -4.68 1.89
C ASP A 154 -16.85 -3.72 2.89
N SER A 155 -17.18 -2.50 2.46
CA SER A 155 -17.90 -1.53 3.27
C SER A 155 -19.28 -2.04 3.71
N LEU A 156 -19.99 -2.70 2.82
CA LEU A 156 -21.34 -3.23 3.10
C LEU A 156 -21.33 -4.32 4.16
N VAL A 157 -20.37 -5.27 4.06
CA VAL A 157 -20.21 -6.36 5.02
C VAL A 157 -19.77 -5.83 6.39
N VAL A 158 -18.82 -4.87 6.40
CA VAL A 158 -18.36 -4.25 7.66
C VAL A 158 -19.46 -3.44 8.32
N GLU A 159 -20.24 -2.67 7.57
CA GLU A 159 -21.39 -1.94 8.09
C GLU A 159 -22.45 -2.85 8.68
N ALA A 160 -22.81 -3.93 7.97
CA ALA A 160 -23.76 -4.93 8.44
C ALA A 160 -23.26 -5.67 9.70
N GLY A 161 -21.97 -5.93 9.81
CA GLY A 161 -21.32 -6.57 10.95
C GLY A 161 -21.02 -5.63 12.13
N GLY A 162 -21.12 -4.33 11.95
CA GLY A 162 -20.94 -3.29 12.94
C GLY A 162 -19.53 -2.69 13.04
N SER A 163 -18.47 -3.46 12.80
CA SER A 163 -17.08 -2.95 12.77
C SER A 163 -16.14 -3.94 12.10
N LEU A 164 -14.95 -3.46 11.73
CA LEU A 164 -13.86 -4.30 11.21
C LEU A 164 -13.50 -5.44 12.19
N GLY A 165 -13.40 -5.15 13.48
CA GLY A 165 -13.12 -6.16 14.50
C GLY A 165 -14.23 -7.21 14.63
N ALA A 166 -15.48 -6.80 14.51
CA ALA A 166 -16.62 -7.70 14.64
C ALA A 166 -16.69 -8.75 13.50
N VAL A 167 -16.31 -8.37 12.28
CA VAL A 167 -16.31 -9.27 11.11
C VAL A 167 -15.04 -10.11 10.97
N ALA A 168 -13.99 -9.81 11.74
CA ALA A 168 -12.67 -10.41 11.59
C ALA A 168 -12.61 -11.93 11.75
N HIS A 169 -13.54 -12.52 12.48
CA HIS A 169 -13.55 -13.98 12.73
C HIS A 169 -14.62 -14.73 11.93
N THR A 170 -15.34 -14.03 11.05
CA THR A 170 -16.39 -14.62 10.22
C THR A 170 -15.81 -15.13 8.91
N TYR A 171 -16.14 -16.35 8.54
CA TYR A 171 -15.84 -16.89 7.23
C TYR A 171 -16.91 -16.44 6.22
N TYR A 172 -16.48 -15.96 5.07
CA TYR A 172 -17.34 -15.54 3.97
C TYR A 172 -17.07 -16.38 2.72
N GLU A 173 -18.14 -16.94 2.15
CA GLU A 173 -18.06 -17.53 0.81
C GLU A 173 -17.99 -16.42 -0.25
N PRO A 174 -17.25 -16.63 -1.37
CA PRO A 174 -17.13 -15.61 -2.40
C PRO A 174 -18.47 -15.14 -2.99
N HIS A 175 -19.46 -16.03 -3.02
CA HIS A 175 -20.80 -15.67 -3.49
C HIS A 175 -21.55 -14.77 -2.50
N ASP A 176 -21.36 -14.95 -1.19
CA ASP A 176 -21.97 -14.07 -0.18
C ASP A 176 -21.45 -12.64 -0.32
N LEU A 177 -20.13 -12.48 -0.60
CA LEU A 177 -19.50 -11.18 -0.85
C LEU A 177 -20.08 -10.53 -2.12
N LEU A 178 -20.22 -11.33 -3.18
CA LEU A 178 -20.78 -10.85 -4.45
C LEU A 178 -22.27 -10.48 -4.29
N ASP A 179 -23.05 -11.29 -3.60
CA ASP A 179 -24.48 -11.05 -3.38
C ASP A 179 -24.72 -9.76 -2.59
N ALA A 180 -23.87 -9.48 -1.57
CA ALA A 180 -23.94 -8.23 -0.83
C ALA A 180 -23.75 -7.01 -1.77
N ALA A 181 -22.75 -7.05 -2.65
CA ALA A 181 -22.53 -5.97 -3.63
C ALA A 181 -23.65 -5.86 -4.67
N LEU A 182 -24.18 -6.98 -5.14
CA LEU A 182 -25.24 -7.00 -6.17
C LEU A 182 -26.61 -6.57 -5.65
N ALA A 183 -26.81 -6.56 -4.33
CA ALA A 183 -28.04 -6.05 -3.70
C ALA A 183 -28.14 -4.52 -3.76
N GLU A 184 -27.01 -3.81 -3.85
CA GLU A 184 -26.95 -2.36 -3.93
C GLU A 184 -27.05 -1.87 -5.39
N GLU A 185 -27.33 -0.58 -5.59
CA GLU A 185 -27.33 0.02 -6.93
C GLU A 185 -25.91 0.22 -7.45
N ARG A 186 -25.66 -0.09 -8.71
CA ARG A 186 -24.35 0.20 -9.33
C ARG A 186 -24.01 1.69 -9.25
N HIS A 187 -22.74 1.99 -9.03
CA HIS A 187 -22.28 3.37 -8.87
C HIS A 187 -22.26 4.16 -10.20
N PHE A 188 -21.94 3.50 -11.31
CA PHE A 188 -21.92 4.11 -12.64
C PHE A 188 -22.02 3.05 -13.76
N ALA A 189 -22.22 3.50 -15.00
CA ALA A 189 -22.22 2.61 -16.15
C ALA A 189 -20.81 2.05 -16.42
N PRO A 190 -20.63 0.76 -16.72
CA PRO A 190 -19.32 0.17 -17.01
C PRO A 190 -18.50 0.98 -18.03
N GLY A 191 -17.23 1.22 -17.73
CA GLY A 191 -16.27 1.94 -18.56
C GLY A 191 -16.37 3.48 -18.51
N THR A 192 -17.29 4.06 -17.72
CA THR A 192 -17.47 5.52 -17.71
C THR A 192 -16.70 6.27 -16.64
N LYS A 193 -16.32 5.57 -15.57
CA LYS A 193 -15.54 6.13 -14.44
C LYS A 193 -14.59 5.06 -13.90
N TRP A 194 -13.69 5.50 -13.04
CA TRP A 194 -12.84 4.65 -12.24
C TRP A 194 -13.26 4.76 -10.76
N GLU A 195 -13.42 3.62 -10.11
CA GLU A 195 -13.67 3.53 -8.67
C GLU A 195 -13.22 2.15 -8.17
N TYR A 196 -12.45 2.15 -7.09
CA TYR A 196 -11.93 0.93 -6.50
C TYR A 196 -13.06 0.08 -5.92
N SER A 197 -13.09 -1.20 -6.25
CA SER A 197 -14.04 -2.17 -5.70
C SER A 197 -13.43 -3.56 -5.61
N ASN A 198 -13.41 -4.11 -4.41
CA ASN A 198 -12.97 -5.47 -4.15
C ASN A 198 -13.84 -6.51 -4.86
N THR A 199 -15.11 -6.19 -5.10
CA THR A 199 -16.07 -7.03 -5.83
C THR A 199 -15.56 -7.43 -7.21
N ASN A 200 -14.82 -6.54 -7.89
CA ASN A 200 -14.22 -6.85 -9.19
C ASN A 200 -13.32 -8.09 -9.11
N TYR A 201 -12.53 -8.20 -8.05
CA TYR A 201 -11.57 -9.29 -7.89
C TYR A 201 -12.20 -10.56 -7.33
N VAL A 202 -13.34 -10.45 -6.63
CA VAL A 202 -14.19 -11.62 -6.33
C VAL A 202 -14.70 -12.23 -7.65
N VAL A 203 -15.24 -11.41 -8.56
CA VAL A 203 -15.71 -11.89 -9.87
C VAL A 203 -14.57 -12.48 -10.68
N LEU A 204 -13.37 -11.86 -10.68
CA LEU A 204 -12.18 -12.39 -11.36
C LEU A 204 -11.72 -13.74 -10.78
N GLY A 205 -11.75 -13.88 -9.44
CA GLY A 205 -11.45 -15.15 -8.79
C GLY A 205 -12.42 -16.26 -9.19
N LEU A 206 -13.73 -15.97 -9.22
CA LEU A 206 -14.74 -16.91 -9.72
C LEU A 206 -14.53 -17.26 -11.19
N LEU A 207 -14.14 -16.27 -12.02
CA LEU A 207 -13.80 -16.51 -13.43
C LEU A 207 -12.60 -17.46 -13.57
N VAL A 208 -11.53 -17.22 -12.80
CA VAL A 208 -10.35 -18.13 -12.80
C VAL A 208 -10.78 -19.55 -12.44
N GLN A 209 -11.56 -19.72 -11.37
CA GLN A 209 -12.05 -21.06 -10.97
C GLN A 209 -12.88 -21.72 -12.08
N ARG A 210 -13.76 -20.95 -12.72
CA ARG A 210 -14.64 -21.47 -13.78
C ARG A 210 -13.88 -21.91 -15.02
N VAL A 211 -12.84 -21.14 -15.41
CA VAL A 211 -12.06 -21.38 -16.64
C VAL A 211 -11.03 -22.49 -16.46
N THR A 212 -10.55 -22.70 -15.23
CA THR A 212 -9.47 -23.66 -14.93
C THR A 212 -9.96 -24.94 -14.25
N ASP A 213 -11.20 -24.96 -13.76
CA ASP A 213 -11.76 -25.98 -12.87
C ASP A 213 -10.90 -26.23 -11.60
N ARG A 214 -10.21 -25.15 -11.10
CA ARG A 214 -9.35 -25.17 -9.92
C ARG A 214 -9.61 -23.97 -9.03
N PRO A 215 -9.40 -24.10 -7.70
CA PRO A 215 -9.44 -22.96 -6.78
C PRO A 215 -8.43 -21.87 -7.19
N VAL A 216 -8.81 -20.59 -7.08
CA VAL A 216 -7.96 -19.46 -7.45
C VAL A 216 -6.62 -19.47 -6.69
N GLY A 217 -6.63 -19.83 -5.41
CA GLY A 217 -5.40 -19.95 -4.61
C GLY A 217 -4.47 -21.06 -5.08
N GLU A 218 -5.01 -22.15 -5.68
CA GLU A 218 -4.20 -23.19 -6.31
C GLU A 218 -3.55 -22.68 -7.60
N GLU A 219 -4.30 -21.92 -8.41
CA GLU A 219 -3.77 -21.34 -9.65
C GLU A 219 -2.67 -20.30 -9.33
N ILE A 220 -2.86 -19.42 -8.36
CA ILE A 220 -1.83 -18.50 -7.89
C ILE A 220 -0.58 -19.27 -7.42
N THR A 221 -0.79 -20.29 -6.58
CA THR A 221 0.33 -21.10 -6.06
C THR A 221 1.11 -21.79 -7.18
N ARG A 222 0.41 -22.40 -8.15
CA ARG A 222 1.02 -23.17 -9.24
C ARG A 222 1.71 -22.28 -10.27
N ARG A 223 1.13 -21.13 -10.58
CA ARG A 223 1.56 -20.25 -11.68
C ARG A 223 2.56 -19.20 -11.26
N ILE A 224 2.58 -18.83 -9.97
CA ILE A 224 3.39 -17.72 -9.48
C ILE A 224 4.27 -18.15 -8.30
N ILE A 225 3.67 -18.59 -7.19
CA ILE A 225 4.40 -18.82 -5.95
C ILE A 225 5.49 -19.89 -6.12
N ARG A 226 5.13 -21.04 -6.70
CA ARG A 226 6.09 -22.13 -6.92
C ARG A 226 7.16 -21.83 -7.96
N PRO A 227 6.84 -21.30 -9.16
CA PRO A 227 7.84 -20.97 -10.16
C PRO A 227 8.89 -19.95 -9.68
N LEU A 228 8.48 -18.97 -8.88
CA LEU A 228 9.37 -17.95 -8.31
C LEU A 228 10.02 -18.36 -6.98
N ASP A 229 9.79 -19.60 -6.48
CA ASP A 229 10.27 -20.10 -5.18
C ASP A 229 9.97 -19.15 -3.99
N LEU A 230 8.77 -18.53 -3.98
CA LEU A 230 8.32 -17.65 -2.92
C LEU A 230 7.93 -18.47 -1.68
N ARG A 231 8.91 -18.84 -0.86
CA ARG A 231 8.75 -19.86 0.22
C ARG A 231 7.91 -19.37 1.38
N ASP A 232 7.83 -18.07 1.56
CA ASP A 232 7.13 -17.43 2.66
C ASP A 232 5.80 -16.82 2.23
N THR A 233 5.43 -17.02 0.95
CA THR A 233 4.14 -16.62 0.38
C THR A 233 3.20 -17.81 0.29
N TYR A 234 1.96 -17.64 0.77
CA TYR A 234 0.97 -18.70 0.67
C TYR A 234 -0.46 -18.16 0.66
N TRP A 235 -1.36 -18.97 0.11
CA TRP A 235 -2.79 -18.81 0.23
C TRP A 235 -3.27 -19.51 1.50
N PRO A 236 -3.85 -18.80 2.49
CA PRO A 236 -4.43 -19.40 3.68
C PRO A 236 -5.53 -20.39 3.35
N ARG A 237 -5.65 -21.44 4.13
CA ARG A 237 -6.74 -22.43 3.99
C ARG A 237 -8.04 -21.84 4.51
N VAL A 238 -9.17 -22.45 4.11
CA VAL A 238 -10.47 -22.12 4.65
C VAL A 238 -10.44 -22.25 6.18
N GLY A 239 -10.88 -21.18 6.89
CA GLY A 239 -10.89 -21.11 8.34
C GLY A 239 -9.51 -20.97 9.00
N GLU A 240 -8.45 -20.75 8.25
CA GLU A 240 -7.11 -20.56 8.79
C GLU A 240 -6.88 -19.11 9.22
N GLN A 241 -7.16 -18.85 10.49
CA GLN A 241 -7.04 -17.51 11.07
C GLN A 241 -5.62 -17.13 11.51
N ARG A 242 -4.69 -18.10 11.60
CA ARG A 242 -3.32 -17.85 12.04
C ARG A 242 -2.39 -17.59 10.87
N ILE A 243 -1.43 -16.70 11.06
CA ILE A 243 -0.27 -16.57 10.18
C ILE A 243 0.71 -17.69 10.51
N ARG A 244 1.21 -18.42 9.48
CA ARG A 244 2.19 -19.50 9.65
C ARG A 244 3.58 -18.93 9.79
N GLY A 245 4.40 -19.51 10.68
CA GLY A 245 5.81 -19.16 10.86
C GLY A 245 6.01 -17.87 11.63
N SER A 246 7.18 -17.26 11.47
CA SER A 246 7.56 -16.00 12.12
C SER A 246 6.68 -14.86 11.62
N HIS A 247 6.12 -14.08 12.54
CA HIS A 247 5.27 -12.94 12.22
C HIS A 247 5.15 -12.00 13.43
N PRO A 248 4.98 -10.70 13.24
CA PRO A 248 4.57 -9.79 14.30
C PRO A 248 3.08 -9.93 14.57
N HIS A 249 2.62 -9.42 15.69
CA HIS A 249 1.21 -9.22 15.94
C HIS A 249 0.67 -8.07 15.09
N GLY A 250 -0.56 -8.21 14.64
CA GLY A 250 -1.29 -7.19 13.89
C GLY A 250 -2.30 -6.49 14.79
N TYR A 251 -2.40 -5.17 14.68
CA TYR A 251 -3.20 -4.36 15.58
C TYR A 251 -4.25 -3.52 14.87
N LEU A 252 -5.35 -3.24 15.55
CA LEU A 252 -6.41 -2.36 15.10
C LEU A 252 -6.72 -1.35 16.22
N ALA A 253 -7.07 -0.13 15.85
CA ALA A 253 -7.63 0.86 16.76
C ALA A 253 -8.80 1.57 16.08
N ASP A 254 -9.85 1.88 16.84
CA ASP A 254 -11.08 2.46 16.29
C ASP A 254 -10.92 3.95 15.90
N ALA A 255 -9.89 4.63 16.42
CA ALA A 255 -9.64 6.05 16.17
C ALA A 255 -8.18 6.42 16.50
N PRO A 256 -7.67 7.56 15.99
CA PRO A 256 -6.36 8.08 16.36
C PRO A 256 -6.22 8.23 17.89
N GLY A 257 -5.17 7.64 18.46
CA GLY A 257 -4.88 7.66 19.91
C GLY A 257 -5.70 6.68 20.76
N ALA A 258 -6.59 5.90 20.16
CA ALA A 258 -7.24 4.79 20.86
C ALA A 258 -6.23 3.66 21.14
N PRO A 259 -6.46 2.81 22.15
CA PRO A 259 -5.63 1.64 22.42
C PRO A 259 -5.57 0.70 21.23
N TRP A 260 -4.40 0.14 20.97
CA TRP A 260 -4.23 -0.92 19.99
C TRP A 260 -4.79 -2.25 20.52
N GLU A 261 -5.69 -2.85 19.75
CA GLU A 261 -6.23 -4.19 20.00
C GLU A 261 -5.55 -5.22 19.08
N ASP A 262 -5.15 -6.35 19.65
CA ASP A 262 -4.53 -7.44 18.89
C ASP A 262 -5.58 -8.15 18.02
N ILE A 263 -5.40 -8.05 16.71
CA ILE A 263 -6.25 -8.67 15.69
C ILE A 263 -5.45 -9.64 14.79
N THR A 264 -4.30 -10.11 15.27
CA THR A 264 -3.41 -11.01 14.52
C THR A 264 -4.15 -12.22 13.95
N ARG A 265 -5.11 -12.75 14.72
CA ARG A 265 -5.96 -13.87 14.33
C ARG A 265 -7.24 -13.35 13.71
N MET A 266 -7.37 -13.51 12.39
CA MET A 266 -8.58 -13.16 11.65
C MET A 266 -8.81 -14.13 10.50
N ASP A 267 -10.04 -14.32 10.10
CA ASP A 267 -10.38 -15.08 8.89
C ASP A 267 -10.12 -14.20 7.66
N PRO A 268 -9.23 -14.62 6.74
CA PRO A 268 -8.88 -13.77 5.60
C PRO A 268 -9.86 -13.86 4.44
N SER A 269 -10.94 -14.64 4.57
CA SER A 269 -11.90 -14.89 3.49
C SER A 269 -12.65 -13.65 3.03
N LEU A 270 -12.79 -12.63 3.89
CA LEU A 270 -13.31 -11.33 3.49
C LEU A 270 -12.49 -10.74 2.33
N GLY A 271 -11.18 -10.92 2.32
CA GLY A 271 -10.30 -10.47 1.22
C GLY A 271 -10.33 -11.38 -0.01
N TRP A 272 -10.47 -12.68 0.17
CA TRP A 272 -10.43 -13.73 -0.85
C TRP A 272 -9.49 -13.41 -2.02
N ALA A 273 -9.96 -13.46 -3.30
CA ALA A 273 -9.14 -13.15 -4.48
C ALA A 273 -8.74 -11.66 -4.59
N ALA A 274 -9.29 -10.81 -3.75
CA ALA A 274 -8.95 -9.40 -3.64
C ALA A 274 -7.89 -9.11 -2.55
N GLY A 275 -7.69 -10.02 -1.54
CA GLY A 275 -6.92 -9.63 -0.36
C GLY A 275 -6.40 -10.73 0.57
N GLN A 276 -6.46 -12.02 0.23
CA GLN A 276 -6.27 -13.11 1.19
C GLN A 276 -4.82 -13.52 1.45
N LEU A 277 -3.87 -13.20 0.55
CA LEU A 277 -2.50 -13.73 0.61
C LEU A 277 -1.74 -13.26 1.87
N VAL A 278 -0.88 -14.16 2.35
CA VAL A 278 0.18 -13.87 3.31
C VAL A 278 1.52 -13.99 2.60
N SER A 279 2.44 -13.07 2.88
CA SER A 279 3.78 -13.02 2.30
C SER A 279 4.77 -12.35 3.24
N THR A 280 6.04 -12.28 2.85
CA THR A 280 7.04 -11.38 3.44
C THR A 280 7.25 -10.17 2.52
N PRO A 281 7.75 -9.03 3.01
CA PRO A 281 8.17 -7.93 2.15
C PRO A 281 9.19 -8.35 1.09
N ALA A 282 10.09 -9.28 1.40
CA ALA A 282 11.10 -9.78 0.47
C ALA A 282 10.48 -10.62 -0.68
N ASP A 283 9.58 -11.56 -0.35
CA ASP A 283 8.88 -12.37 -1.36
C ASP A 283 7.97 -11.49 -2.26
N LEU A 284 7.30 -10.50 -1.65
CA LEU A 284 6.47 -9.55 -2.41
C LEU A 284 7.32 -8.71 -3.37
N GLY A 285 8.49 -8.21 -2.93
CA GLY A 285 9.45 -7.52 -3.79
C GLY A 285 9.96 -8.39 -4.93
N SER A 286 10.29 -9.66 -4.65
CA SER A 286 10.70 -10.64 -5.67
C SER A 286 9.60 -10.90 -6.70
N PHE A 287 8.35 -11.05 -6.25
CA PHE A 287 7.19 -11.17 -7.15
C PHE A 287 7.03 -9.94 -8.05
N MET A 288 7.12 -8.74 -7.49
CA MET A 288 6.94 -7.49 -8.24
C MET A 288 8.05 -7.29 -9.28
N THR A 289 9.30 -7.61 -8.93
CA THR A 289 10.44 -7.57 -9.85
C THR A 289 10.22 -8.54 -11.02
N ALA A 290 9.81 -9.78 -10.74
CA ALA A 290 9.52 -10.76 -11.77
C ALA A 290 8.33 -10.36 -12.66
N LEU A 291 7.29 -9.73 -12.08
CA LEU A 291 6.12 -9.27 -12.81
C LEU A 291 6.46 -8.13 -13.78
N VAL A 292 7.06 -7.06 -13.27
CA VAL A 292 7.42 -5.87 -14.07
C VAL A 292 8.57 -6.18 -15.02
N GLY A 293 9.49 -7.06 -14.63
CA GLY A 293 10.56 -7.57 -15.47
C GLY A 293 10.12 -8.53 -16.60
N GLY A 294 8.82 -8.89 -16.65
CA GLY A 294 8.26 -9.70 -17.74
C GLY A 294 8.53 -11.21 -17.63
N GLU A 295 8.90 -11.72 -16.44
CA GLU A 295 9.12 -13.15 -16.23
C GLU A 295 7.80 -13.95 -16.13
N LEU A 296 6.71 -13.30 -15.73
CA LEU A 296 5.42 -13.92 -15.47
C LEU A 296 4.40 -13.77 -16.59
N LEU A 297 4.58 -12.79 -17.46
CA LEU A 297 3.67 -12.44 -18.55
C LEU A 297 4.45 -12.27 -19.86
N ALA A 298 3.86 -12.73 -20.97
CA ALA A 298 4.39 -12.39 -22.27
C ALA A 298 4.32 -10.86 -22.53
N PRO A 299 5.18 -10.29 -23.37
CA PRO A 299 5.27 -8.83 -23.58
C PRO A 299 3.93 -8.17 -23.90
N ALA A 300 3.05 -8.83 -24.64
CA ALA A 300 1.74 -8.31 -24.99
C ALA A 300 0.82 -8.18 -23.77
N GLN A 301 0.80 -9.18 -22.89
CA GLN A 301 0.00 -9.17 -21.66
C GLN A 301 0.54 -8.20 -20.62
N LEU A 302 1.86 -8.06 -20.52
CA LEU A 302 2.48 -7.05 -19.65
C LEU A 302 2.15 -5.64 -20.14
N ALA A 303 2.21 -5.37 -21.43
CA ALA A 303 1.80 -4.10 -22.02
C ALA A 303 0.33 -3.77 -21.72
N GLU A 304 -0.57 -4.75 -21.85
CA GLU A 304 -1.97 -4.60 -21.45
C GLU A 304 -2.13 -4.30 -19.95
N MET A 305 -1.36 -4.97 -19.08
CA MET A 305 -1.37 -4.71 -17.64
C MET A 305 -0.94 -3.29 -17.29
N GLN A 306 0.00 -2.75 -18.05
CA GLN A 306 0.57 -1.41 -17.86
C GLN A 306 -0.21 -0.30 -18.58
N GLU A 307 -1.26 -0.61 -19.35
CA GLU A 307 -2.15 0.37 -19.94
C GLU A 307 -3.07 0.98 -18.86
N THR A 308 -2.75 2.21 -18.45
CA THR A 308 -3.35 2.81 -17.25
C THR A 308 -4.41 3.88 -17.56
N VAL A 309 -5.40 3.97 -16.68
CA VAL A 309 -6.35 5.07 -16.57
C VAL A 309 -6.08 5.91 -15.33
N ARG A 310 -6.58 7.13 -15.24
CA ARG A 310 -6.50 7.93 -14.01
C ARG A 310 -7.25 7.23 -12.89
N ALA A 311 -6.63 7.16 -11.72
CA ALA A 311 -7.17 6.53 -10.52
C ALA A 311 -7.26 7.55 -9.37
N PRO A 312 -8.24 8.46 -9.41
CA PRO A 312 -8.43 9.42 -8.34
C PRO A 312 -8.73 8.68 -7.03
N HIS A 313 -8.07 9.10 -5.96
CA HIS A 313 -8.25 8.52 -4.62
C HIS A 313 -7.81 7.04 -4.48
N PHE A 314 -6.88 6.58 -5.31
CA PHE A 314 -6.31 5.23 -5.15
C PHE A 314 -5.38 5.13 -3.93
N ASP A 315 -4.62 6.19 -3.66
CA ASP A 315 -3.75 6.32 -2.49
C ASP A 315 -3.93 7.71 -1.86
N ALA A 316 -3.27 7.97 -0.74
CA ALA A 316 -3.30 9.26 -0.04
C ALA A 316 -2.84 10.40 -0.94
N GLU A 317 -1.81 10.15 -1.78
CA GLU A 317 -1.26 11.13 -2.70
C GLU A 317 -1.98 11.14 -4.06
N PRO A 318 -2.15 12.32 -4.68
CA PRO A 318 -2.76 12.44 -6.00
C PRO A 318 -1.79 12.01 -7.11
N GLY A 319 -2.34 11.64 -8.27
CA GLY A 319 -1.53 11.40 -9.47
C GLY A 319 -1.41 9.95 -9.88
N TRP A 320 -1.85 9.03 -9.05
CA TRP A 320 -1.86 7.61 -9.38
C TRP A 320 -2.70 7.27 -10.61
N ARG A 321 -2.22 6.29 -11.35
CA ARG A 321 -2.91 5.69 -12.48
C ARG A 321 -3.03 4.18 -12.25
N TYR A 322 -4.09 3.56 -12.72
CA TYR A 322 -4.36 2.13 -12.49
C TYR A 322 -4.46 1.38 -13.81
N GLY A 323 -3.67 0.33 -13.94
CA GLY A 323 -3.69 -0.61 -15.06
C GLY A 323 -4.60 -1.81 -14.78
N LEU A 324 -4.17 -3.01 -15.18
CA LEU A 324 -4.92 -4.24 -14.91
C LEU A 324 -4.40 -4.91 -13.64
N GLY A 325 -4.77 -4.36 -12.48
CA GLY A 325 -4.34 -4.86 -11.16
C GLY A 325 -2.96 -4.37 -10.71
N LEU A 326 -2.38 -3.42 -11.41
CA LEU A 326 -1.10 -2.80 -11.11
C LEU A 326 -1.25 -1.28 -11.24
N ALA A 327 -0.78 -0.54 -10.27
CA ALA A 327 -0.84 0.92 -10.27
C ALA A 327 0.52 1.55 -10.61
N ARG A 328 0.51 2.77 -11.13
CA ARG A 328 1.67 3.54 -11.57
C ARG A 328 1.66 4.92 -10.91
N ALA A 329 2.79 5.33 -10.38
CA ALA A 329 3.04 6.69 -9.89
C ALA A 329 4.31 7.27 -10.49
N GLU A 330 4.37 8.60 -10.59
CA GLU A 330 5.61 9.37 -10.81
C GLU A 330 6.08 9.84 -9.44
N LEU A 331 7.26 9.39 -9.02
CA LEU A 331 7.83 9.67 -7.72
C LEU A 331 8.48 11.06 -7.70
N ASP A 332 8.63 11.66 -6.53
CA ASP A 332 9.26 12.99 -6.37
C ASP A 332 10.70 13.05 -6.87
N CYS A 333 11.40 11.92 -6.87
CA CYS A 333 12.75 11.81 -7.47
C CYS A 333 12.75 11.70 -9.00
N GLY A 334 11.59 11.76 -9.67
CA GLY A 334 11.45 11.72 -11.12
C GLY A 334 11.46 10.31 -11.72
N VAL A 335 11.44 9.28 -10.88
CA VAL A 335 11.39 7.87 -11.31
C VAL A 335 9.93 7.41 -11.40
N VAL A 336 9.65 6.49 -12.30
CA VAL A 336 8.34 5.82 -12.38
C VAL A 336 8.35 4.58 -11.52
N GLY A 337 7.42 4.52 -10.57
CA GLY A 337 7.16 3.35 -9.74
C GLY A 337 5.89 2.61 -10.15
N TRP A 338 5.94 1.29 -10.07
CA TRP A 338 4.81 0.39 -10.23
C TRP A 338 4.57 -0.38 -8.94
N GLY A 339 3.31 -0.54 -8.52
CA GLY A 339 2.99 -1.25 -7.28
C GLY A 339 1.51 -1.33 -6.99
N HIS A 340 1.19 -1.69 -5.76
CA HIS A 340 -0.17 -1.70 -5.23
C HIS A 340 -0.12 -1.58 -3.70
N GLY A 341 -1.04 -0.84 -3.11
CA GLY A 341 -1.24 -0.82 -1.66
C GLY A 341 -2.01 -2.04 -1.15
N GLY A 342 -1.96 -2.27 0.13
CA GLY A 342 -2.74 -3.34 0.77
C GLY A 342 -3.10 -3.02 2.20
N ASP A 343 -4.39 -2.94 2.48
CA ASP A 343 -4.98 -2.60 3.77
C ASP A 343 -5.90 -3.72 4.24
N ILE A 344 -5.66 -4.24 5.42
CA ILE A 344 -6.48 -5.26 6.06
C ILE A 344 -6.36 -5.11 7.59
N GLN A 345 -7.31 -5.63 8.35
CA GLN A 345 -7.24 -5.61 9.81
C GLN A 345 -5.86 -6.11 10.27
N GLY A 346 -5.15 -5.29 11.03
CA GLY A 346 -3.85 -5.61 11.62
C GLY A 346 -2.63 -5.30 10.76
N PHE A 347 -2.78 -5.02 9.48
CA PHE A 347 -1.63 -4.77 8.59
C PHE A 347 -1.96 -3.78 7.48
N GLU A 348 -0.99 -2.92 7.17
CA GLU A 348 -0.97 -2.18 5.91
C GLU A 348 0.37 -2.46 5.21
N THR A 349 0.34 -2.56 3.88
CA THR A 349 1.55 -2.71 3.05
C THR A 349 1.53 -1.69 1.92
N ARG A 350 2.67 -1.06 1.68
CA ARG A 350 2.93 -0.22 0.51
C ARG A 350 4.18 -0.72 -0.19
N ASN A 351 4.22 -0.61 -1.51
CA ASN A 351 5.34 -1.10 -2.29
C ASN A 351 5.46 -0.39 -3.63
N LEU A 352 6.68 -0.33 -4.12
CA LEU A 352 7.01 0.18 -5.45
C LEU A 352 8.17 -0.63 -6.01
N VAL A 353 8.12 -0.88 -7.32
CA VAL A 353 9.22 -1.38 -8.14
C VAL A 353 9.43 -0.42 -9.31
N THR A 354 10.67 -0.12 -9.63
CA THR A 354 11.06 0.76 -10.74
C THR A 354 11.41 -0.05 -11.98
N GLU A 355 11.42 0.59 -13.14
CA GLU A 355 11.73 -0.07 -14.42
C GLU A 355 13.20 -0.56 -14.50
N ASP A 356 14.10 0.05 -13.74
CA ASP A 356 15.49 -0.36 -13.61
C ASP A 356 15.74 -1.45 -12.57
N GLY A 357 14.69 -1.93 -11.89
CA GLY A 357 14.71 -3.09 -10.99
C GLY A 357 14.97 -2.75 -9.52
N GLY A 358 15.06 -1.49 -9.13
CA GLY A 358 15.02 -1.08 -7.73
C GLY A 358 13.63 -1.26 -7.15
N TRP A 359 13.52 -1.66 -5.88
CA TRP A 359 12.22 -1.81 -5.25
C TRP A 359 12.27 -1.64 -3.72
N ALA A 360 11.14 -1.27 -3.16
CA ALA A 360 10.91 -1.26 -1.72
C ALA A 360 9.50 -1.76 -1.39
N VAL A 361 9.40 -2.49 -0.29
CA VAL A 361 8.14 -2.91 0.33
C VAL A 361 8.20 -2.53 1.80
N VAL A 362 7.22 -1.80 2.28
CA VAL A 362 7.03 -1.46 3.70
C VAL A 362 5.72 -2.07 4.18
N ALA A 363 5.77 -2.81 5.28
CA ALA A 363 4.60 -3.34 5.96
C ALA A 363 4.57 -2.81 7.39
N VAL A 364 3.47 -2.20 7.81
CA VAL A 364 3.24 -1.80 9.20
C VAL A 364 2.30 -2.77 9.88
N THR A 365 2.47 -2.93 11.20
CA THR A 365 1.78 -3.95 11.98
C THR A 365 0.48 -3.44 12.62
N ALA A 366 -0.13 -2.46 11.99
CA ALA A 366 -1.47 -1.99 12.31
C ALA A 366 -2.11 -1.38 11.07
N LEU A 367 -3.44 -1.34 11.06
CA LEU A 367 -4.16 -0.51 10.09
C LEU A 367 -4.08 0.95 10.57
N PRO A 368 -3.53 1.89 9.75
CA PRO A 368 -3.49 3.30 10.08
C PRO A 368 -4.86 3.88 10.42
N THR A 369 -4.90 4.78 11.39
CA THR A 369 -6.15 5.39 11.86
C THR A 369 -6.42 6.76 11.25
N SER A 370 -5.54 7.25 10.37
CA SER A 370 -5.72 8.52 9.65
C SER A 370 -5.01 8.49 8.29
N MET A 371 -5.48 9.34 7.37
CA MET A 371 -4.86 9.50 6.05
C MET A 371 -3.43 10.05 6.14
N ASP A 372 -3.11 10.85 7.16
CA ASP A 372 -1.75 11.31 7.38
C ASP A 372 -0.79 10.15 7.70
N MET A 373 -1.26 9.14 8.47
CA MET A 373 -0.45 7.94 8.74
C MET A 373 -0.27 7.10 7.47
N VAL A 374 -1.31 7.00 6.63
CA VAL A 374 -1.23 6.32 5.32
C VAL A 374 -0.20 7.01 4.43
N ALA A 375 -0.24 8.36 4.35
CA ALA A 375 0.74 9.15 3.61
C ALA A 375 2.16 8.92 4.13
N ASP A 376 2.37 8.93 5.45
CA ASP A 376 3.68 8.66 6.06
C ASP A 376 4.26 7.28 5.68
N VAL A 377 3.41 6.24 5.53
CA VAL A 377 3.85 4.92 5.08
C VAL A 377 4.18 4.93 3.59
N SER A 378 3.39 5.63 2.76
CA SER A 378 3.65 5.80 1.32
C SER A 378 4.95 6.57 1.08
N ASP A 379 5.17 7.69 1.79
CA ASP A 379 6.41 8.46 1.75
C ASP A 379 7.64 7.61 2.13
N ALA A 380 7.50 6.74 3.14
CA ALA A 380 8.60 5.86 3.54
C ALA A 380 9.02 4.90 2.43
N VAL A 381 8.06 4.36 1.65
CA VAL A 381 8.36 3.51 0.48
C VAL A 381 9.05 4.31 -0.61
N GLU A 382 8.52 5.47 -0.96
CA GLU A 382 9.08 6.35 -1.98
C GLU A 382 10.51 6.75 -1.65
N ASP A 383 10.73 7.19 -0.43
CA ASP A 383 12.04 7.53 0.12
C ASP A 383 13.05 6.39 0.02
N LEU A 384 12.61 5.14 0.25
CA LEU A 384 13.47 3.96 0.17
C LEU A 384 13.82 3.61 -1.27
N VAL A 385 12.85 3.68 -2.19
CA VAL A 385 13.07 3.46 -3.62
C VAL A 385 14.01 4.54 -4.19
N CYS A 386 13.71 5.81 -3.93
CA CYS A 386 14.55 6.93 -4.40
C CYS A 386 15.97 6.95 -3.82
N ALA A 387 16.18 6.30 -2.67
CA ALA A 387 17.52 6.16 -2.09
C ALA A 387 18.31 4.98 -2.67
N ALA A 388 17.64 3.94 -3.15
CA ALA A 388 18.25 2.77 -3.76
C ALA A 388 18.81 3.08 -5.16
N ASP A 389 18.25 4.08 -5.83
CA ASP A 389 18.64 4.56 -7.15
C ASP A 389 19.88 5.53 -7.14
N ARG A 390 20.46 5.79 -5.96
CA ARG A 390 21.63 6.67 -5.77
C ARG A 390 22.84 5.89 -5.26
#